data_29cf2b018e0b28669d74f99e71655975
#
_entry.id   29cf2b018e0b28669d74f99e71655975
#
_cell.length_a   1.000
_cell.length_b   1.000
_cell.length_c   1.000
_cell.angle_alpha   90.00
_cell.angle_beta   90.00
_cell.angle_gamma   90.00
#
_symmetry.space_group_name_H-M   'P 1'
#
loop_
_entity.id
_entity.type
_entity.pdbx_description
1 polymer ?
#
loop_
_entity_poly.entity_id
_entity_poly.type
_entity_poly.pdbx_seq_one_letter_code
_entity_poly.pdbx_strand_id
1 'polypeptide(L)'
;FILIEAVRLKINQNKMLFFKSLYNYPNTKFLNNAPELLDIQLIEEEIIIYPEPPITDIEQRILEKTGKKIYTPLTFSCQNNLNKNIGISISEINGTFDNGFENIHLYTAQEEIVKYLLYTKNKIIYGGDIRYEGEFNFVKILAQITDSYGNRDIPIINYSCYPLNKKIDISIEAKYKTIIEFKEFNELRVNHDNEIMPYTHLEALIPFSKNLSLMRKMMAENTDARIMLGGKHTGYLGKYPGLLEEAYYTLKEGKPLFLIGGFGGISKLIIDLRKGLQVEELTFEWQKEDKNNDKFRSLLENGIEVDYDELISTIKTSKLNNLSKEDNDRLFYSTSIEEIVFYIMKGLNND
;
A
#
# COMPACT_ATOMS: atom_id res chain seq x y z
N PHE A 1 11.17 -23.85 -11.72
CA PHE A 1 10.97 -22.54 -11.06
C PHE A 1 11.23 -22.64 -9.55
N ILE A 2 10.48 -23.45 -8.80
CA ILE A 2 10.64 -23.64 -7.35
C ILE A 2 12.08 -24.04 -6.97
N LEU A 3 12.72 -24.93 -7.74
CA LEU A 3 14.10 -25.34 -7.50
C LEU A 3 15.08 -24.17 -7.64
N ILE A 4 14.89 -23.33 -8.67
CA ILE A 4 15.72 -22.15 -8.90
C ILE A 4 15.56 -21.16 -7.74
N GLU A 5 14.35 -20.91 -7.29
CA GLU A 5 14.06 -20.04 -6.15
C GLU A 5 14.65 -20.61 -4.85
N ALA A 6 14.54 -21.91 -4.65
CA ALA A 6 15.15 -22.55 -3.50
C ALA A 6 16.68 -22.39 -3.47
N VAL A 7 17.35 -22.51 -4.62
CA VAL A 7 18.79 -22.25 -4.74
C VAL A 7 19.09 -20.77 -4.46
N ARG A 8 18.30 -19.85 -5.01
CA ARG A 8 18.42 -18.42 -4.77
C ARG A 8 18.29 -18.07 -3.29
N LEU A 9 17.34 -18.67 -2.59
CA LEU A 9 17.12 -18.51 -1.16
C LEU A 9 18.08 -19.30 -0.27
N LYS A 10 19.06 -20.00 -0.85
CA LYS A 10 20.04 -20.84 -0.15
C LYS A 10 19.39 -21.92 0.72
N ILE A 11 18.24 -22.43 0.31
CA ILE A 11 17.54 -23.48 1.02
C ILE A 11 18.24 -24.83 0.74
N ASN A 12 18.46 -25.62 1.78
CA ASN A 12 19.04 -26.95 1.62
C ASN A 12 18.03 -27.86 0.92
N GLN A 13 18.37 -28.30 -0.28
CA GLN A 13 17.51 -29.13 -1.15
C GLN A 13 17.08 -30.45 -0.51
N ASN A 14 17.91 -31.01 0.39
CA ASN A 14 17.59 -32.24 1.10
C ASN A 14 16.54 -32.07 2.21
N LYS A 15 16.15 -30.83 2.50
CA LYS A 15 15.17 -30.48 3.55
C LYS A 15 13.85 -29.93 2.98
N MET A 16 13.64 -30.04 1.67
CA MET A 16 12.48 -29.45 1.03
C MET A 16 11.66 -30.49 0.27
N LEU A 17 10.36 -30.37 0.41
CA LEU A 17 9.41 -31.03 -0.44
C LEU A 17 8.83 -30.02 -1.44
N PHE A 18 8.94 -30.29 -2.73
CA PHE A 18 8.39 -29.46 -3.77
C PHE A 18 6.98 -29.89 -4.14
N PHE A 19 5.99 -29.01 -3.92
CA PHE A 19 4.71 -29.14 -4.57
C PHE A 19 4.83 -28.61 -6.00
N LYS A 20 4.69 -29.48 -6.96
CA LYS A 20 4.44 -29.03 -8.32
C LYS A 20 3.05 -28.42 -8.32
N SER A 21 2.95 -27.12 -8.57
CA SER A 21 1.68 -26.44 -8.82
C SER A 21 0.91 -27.29 -9.84
N LEU A 22 -0.14 -27.91 -9.41
CA LEU A 22 -1.18 -28.35 -10.31
C LEU A 22 -1.88 -27.06 -10.72
N TYR A 23 -1.83 -26.76 -12.00
CA TYR A 23 -2.48 -25.62 -12.62
C TYR A 23 -3.76 -25.21 -11.91
N ASN A 24 -3.83 -23.93 -11.51
CA ASN A 24 -4.94 -23.32 -10.81
C ASN A 24 -5.17 -23.83 -9.39
N TYR A 25 -5.00 -22.98 -8.42
CA TYR A 25 -5.36 -23.13 -7.01
C TYR A 25 -5.58 -24.55 -6.52
N PRO A 26 -4.97 -24.98 -5.44
CA PRO A 26 -5.29 -26.28 -4.89
C PRO A 26 -6.80 -26.34 -4.75
N ASN A 27 -7.45 -27.17 -5.57
CA ASN A 27 -8.88 -27.35 -5.46
C ASN A 27 -9.19 -27.95 -4.08
N THR A 28 -10.39 -27.74 -3.58
CA THR A 28 -10.81 -28.22 -2.26
C THR A 28 -10.49 -29.71 -2.05
N LYS A 29 -10.55 -30.51 -3.12
CA LYS A 29 -10.23 -31.93 -3.09
C LYS A 29 -8.75 -32.19 -2.84
N PHE A 30 -7.86 -31.42 -3.45
CA PHE A 30 -6.41 -31.50 -3.18
C PHE A 30 -6.12 -31.13 -1.72
N LEU A 31 -6.66 -30.00 -1.24
CA LEU A 31 -6.43 -29.53 0.12
C LEU A 31 -6.96 -30.53 1.17
N ASN A 32 -8.13 -31.11 0.94
CA ASN A 32 -8.72 -32.10 1.85
C ASN A 32 -7.90 -33.38 1.94
N ASN A 33 -7.25 -33.79 0.83
CA ASN A 33 -6.45 -35.00 0.75
C ASN A 33 -4.94 -34.73 0.91
N ALA A 34 -4.54 -33.49 1.16
CA ALA A 34 -3.12 -33.13 1.26
C ALA A 34 -2.34 -33.99 2.27
N PRO A 35 -2.89 -34.36 3.47
CA PRO A 35 -2.20 -35.26 4.39
C PRO A 35 -1.94 -36.65 3.83
N GLU A 36 -2.85 -37.20 3.01
CA GLU A 36 -2.72 -38.53 2.39
C GLU A 36 -1.79 -38.49 1.18
N LEU A 37 -1.86 -37.43 0.37
CA LEU A 37 -0.97 -37.20 -0.77
C LEU A 37 0.48 -36.96 -0.34
N LEU A 38 0.69 -36.57 0.90
CA LEU A 38 1.98 -36.30 1.51
C LEU A 38 2.55 -37.48 2.28
N ASP A 39 2.00 -38.69 2.12
CA ASP A 39 2.57 -39.93 2.69
C ASP A 39 3.92 -40.30 2.06
N ILE A 40 4.77 -39.32 1.98
CA ILE A 40 6.18 -39.41 1.67
C ILE A 40 6.87 -39.47 3.02
N GLN A 41 7.73 -40.44 3.23
CA GLN A 41 8.59 -40.51 4.43
C GLN A 41 9.45 -39.25 4.54
N LEU A 42 8.90 -38.24 5.22
CA LEU A 42 9.53 -36.95 5.39
C LEU A 42 10.43 -37.01 6.62
N ILE A 43 11.65 -36.50 6.48
CA ILE A 43 12.64 -36.42 7.55
C ILE A 43 12.23 -35.35 8.57
N GLU A 44 12.56 -35.53 9.85
CA GLU A 44 12.32 -34.53 10.90
C GLU A 44 12.82 -33.16 10.54
N GLU A 45 12.25 -32.10 10.50
CA GLU A 45 12.59 -30.73 10.11
C GLU A 45 12.29 -30.34 8.65
N GLU A 46 11.46 -31.07 7.95
CA GLU A 46 11.13 -30.68 6.57
C GLU A 46 10.17 -29.51 6.52
N ILE A 47 10.38 -28.68 5.51
CA ILE A 47 9.49 -27.59 5.15
C ILE A 47 8.79 -27.90 3.83
N ILE A 48 7.58 -27.39 3.69
CA ILE A 48 6.84 -27.42 2.43
C ILE A 48 6.99 -26.04 1.77
N ILE A 49 7.48 -26.00 0.54
CA ILE A 49 7.50 -24.78 -0.26
C ILE A 49 6.32 -24.83 -1.21
N TYR A 50 5.40 -23.89 -1.03
CA TYR A 50 4.20 -23.75 -1.82
C TYR A 50 4.40 -22.66 -2.88
N PRO A 51 3.73 -22.70 -4.04
CA PRO A 51 3.81 -21.62 -5.03
C PRO A 51 3.26 -20.29 -4.48
N GLU A 52 3.77 -19.18 -5.02
CA GLU A 52 3.18 -17.86 -4.77
C GLU A 52 1.72 -17.79 -5.32
N PRO A 53 0.85 -16.97 -4.76
CA PRO A 53 1.01 -16.04 -3.63
C PRO A 53 1.03 -16.76 -2.26
N PRO A 54 1.15 -16.04 -1.14
CA PRO A 54 1.09 -16.63 0.21
C PRO A 54 -0.18 -17.48 0.38
N ILE A 55 -0.06 -18.56 1.13
CA ILE A 55 -1.22 -19.43 1.40
C ILE A 55 -2.25 -18.69 2.26
N THR A 56 -3.51 -18.94 1.97
CA THR A 56 -4.63 -18.43 2.77
C THR A 56 -4.71 -19.12 4.13
N ASP A 57 -5.42 -18.53 5.08
CA ASP A 57 -5.65 -19.11 6.42
C ASP A 57 -6.31 -20.51 6.34
N ILE A 58 -7.17 -20.75 5.35
CA ILE A 58 -7.83 -22.05 5.16
C ILE A 58 -6.83 -23.08 4.69
N GLU A 59 -6.02 -22.75 3.68
CA GLU A 59 -4.97 -23.62 3.16
C GLU A 59 -3.96 -23.95 4.26
N GLN A 60 -3.54 -22.94 5.03
CA GLN A 60 -2.63 -23.12 6.14
C GLN A 60 -3.16 -24.12 7.14
N ARG A 61 -4.41 -23.98 7.60
CA ARG A 61 -5.04 -24.92 8.57
C ARG A 61 -5.10 -26.35 8.06
N ILE A 62 -5.29 -26.54 6.77
CA ILE A 62 -5.33 -27.87 6.16
C ILE A 62 -3.93 -28.47 6.10
N LEU A 63 -2.96 -27.70 5.65
CA LEU A 63 -1.59 -28.15 5.48
C LEU A 63 -0.83 -28.31 6.80
N GLU A 64 -1.18 -27.54 7.85
CA GLU A 64 -0.63 -27.70 9.20
C GLU A 64 -0.89 -29.10 9.81
N LYS A 65 -1.93 -29.81 9.34
CA LYS A 65 -2.17 -31.21 9.74
C LYS A 65 -1.04 -32.15 9.35
N THR A 66 -0.17 -31.75 8.43
CA THR A 66 1.02 -32.49 8.04
C THR A 66 2.13 -32.41 9.09
N GLY A 67 2.02 -31.52 10.09
CA GLY A 67 3.06 -31.25 11.08
C GLY A 67 4.26 -30.48 10.52
N LYS A 68 4.19 -29.99 9.29
CA LYS A 68 5.30 -29.31 8.59
C LYS A 68 5.11 -27.79 8.60
N LYS A 69 6.23 -27.07 8.55
CA LYS A 69 6.21 -25.62 8.30
C LYS A 69 6.03 -25.35 6.81
N ILE A 70 5.13 -24.43 6.49
CA ILE A 70 4.75 -24.15 5.11
C ILE A 70 5.13 -22.73 4.77
N TYR A 71 5.80 -22.57 3.63
CA TYR A 71 6.23 -21.28 3.12
C TYR A 71 6.01 -21.21 1.61
N THR A 72 5.94 -20.01 1.08
CA THR A 72 6.23 -19.74 -0.33
C THR A 72 7.68 -19.26 -0.45
N PRO A 73 8.30 -19.23 -1.66
CA PRO A 73 9.65 -18.71 -1.82
C PRO A 73 9.86 -17.34 -1.18
N LEU A 74 8.91 -16.41 -1.37
CA LEU A 74 9.00 -15.06 -0.80
C LEU A 74 8.75 -15.05 0.72
N THR A 75 7.76 -15.79 1.21
CA THR A 75 7.47 -15.83 2.65
C THR A 75 8.55 -16.57 3.43
N PHE A 76 9.29 -17.48 2.80
CA PHE A 76 10.46 -18.12 3.42
C PHE A 76 11.57 -17.11 3.72
N SER A 77 11.77 -16.13 2.85
CA SER A 77 12.72 -15.04 3.08
C SER A 77 12.29 -14.07 4.19
N CYS A 78 11.00 -14.11 4.58
CA CYS A 78 10.35 -13.19 5.51
C CYS A 78 9.77 -13.94 6.72
N GLN A 79 10.53 -14.83 7.33
CA GLN A 79 10.05 -15.75 8.38
C GLN A 79 9.53 -15.08 9.67
N ASN A 80 9.67 -13.77 9.80
CA ASN A 80 9.30 -13.04 10.99
C ASN A 80 7.90 -12.41 10.85
N ASN A 81 7.10 -12.52 11.91
CA ASN A 81 5.94 -11.65 12.08
C ASN A 81 6.46 -10.23 12.33
N LEU A 82 6.27 -9.33 11.38
CA LEU A 82 6.80 -7.97 11.48
C LEU A 82 5.99 -7.14 12.46
N ASN A 83 4.67 -7.36 12.53
CA ASN A 83 3.73 -6.64 13.41
C ASN A 83 3.85 -5.11 13.30
N LYS A 84 4.12 -4.60 12.09
CA LYS A 84 4.29 -3.17 11.80
C LYS A 84 2.99 -2.55 11.27
N ASN A 85 2.86 -1.26 11.44
CA ASN A 85 1.82 -0.45 10.81
C ASN A 85 2.34 0.06 9.47
N ILE A 86 1.85 -0.47 8.37
CA ILE A 86 2.33 -0.13 7.03
C ILE A 86 1.34 0.79 6.33
N GLY A 87 1.78 2.02 6.05
CA GLY A 87 1.04 2.96 5.22
C GLY A 87 1.08 2.54 3.75
N ILE A 88 -0.07 2.53 3.08
CA ILE A 88 -0.13 2.33 1.63
C ILE A 88 -0.67 3.60 0.98
N SER A 89 0.11 4.16 0.08
CA SER A 89 -0.26 5.32 -0.74
C SER A 89 -0.42 4.88 -2.18
N ILE A 90 -1.66 4.85 -2.64
CA ILE A 90 -1.99 4.49 -4.00
C ILE A 90 -3.18 5.33 -4.47
N SER A 91 -3.12 5.78 -5.71
CA SER A 91 -4.28 6.31 -6.43
C SER A 91 -4.08 6.15 -7.92
N GLU A 92 -5.19 6.22 -8.66
CA GLU A 92 -5.16 6.22 -10.13
C GLU A 92 -4.18 7.25 -10.68
N ILE A 93 -3.69 6.99 -11.87
CA ILE A 93 -2.85 7.91 -12.64
C ILE A 93 -3.73 8.65 -13.62
N ASN A 94 -3.59 9.98 -13.68
CA ASN A 94 -4.23 10.80 -14.71
C ASN A 94 -3.37 10.76 -15.98
N GLY A 95 -3.95 10.33 -17.09
CA GLY A 95 -3.28 10.30 -18.38
C GLY A 95 -2.92 8.89 -18.87
N THR A 96 -2.05 8.81 -19.87
CA THR A 96 -1.58 7.56 -20.45
C THR A 96 -0.42 7.00 -19.64
N PHE A 97 -0.44 5.71 -19.42
CA PHE A 97 0.70 5.00 -18.87
C PHE A 97 1.76 4.83 -19.96
N ASP A 98 3.01 5.15 -19.65
CA ASP A 98 4.11 5.12 -20.64
C ASP A 98 4.41 3.70 -21.20
N ASN A 99 3.97 2.64 -20.53
CA ASN A 99 4.34 1.25 -20.83
C ASN A 99 3.14 0.33 -21.12
N GLY A 100 2.00 0.87 -21.53
CA GLY A 100 0.79 0.08 -21.80
C GLY A 100 0.11 -0.48 -20.56
N PHE A 101 0.48 0.00 -19.36
CA PHE A 101 -0.24 -0.30 -18.14
C PHE A 101 -1.54 0.53 -18.06
N GLU A 102 -2.47 0.03 -17.26
CA GLU A 102 -3.73 0.69 -16.93
C GLU A 102 -3.89 0.68 -15.41
N ASN A 103 -4.88 1.42 -14.91
CA ASN A 103 -5.15 1.47 -13.47
C ASN A 103 -5.38 0.08 -12.86
N ILE A 104 -5.94 -0.87 -13.61
CA ILE A 104 -6.11 -2.26 -13.15
C ILE A 104 -4.79 -2.90 -12.68
N HIS A 105 -3.68 -2.57 -13.32
CA HIS A 105 -2.37 -3.12 -12.94
C HIS A 105 -1.89 -2.57 -11.59
N LEU A 106 -2.24 -1.30 -11.27
CA LEU A 106 -1.98 -0.75 -9.93
C LEU A 106 -2.76 -1.49 -8.85
N TYR A 107 -4.03 -1.82 -9.12
CA TYR A 107 -4.88 -2.56 -8.18
C TYR A 107 -4.35 -3.96 -7.95
N THR A 108 -3.99 -4.65 -9.03
CA THR A 108 -3.37 -5.98 -8.94
C THR A 108 -2.08 -5.95 -8.12
N ALA A 109 -1.22 -4.94 -8.37
CA ALA A 109 0.02 -4.78 -7.61
C ALA A 109 -0.27 -4.54 -6.12
N GLN A 110 -1.22 -3.68 -5.79
CA GLN A 110 -1.63 -3.44 -4.42
C GLN A 110 -2.16 -4.71 -3.75
N GLU A 111 -3.05 -5.43 -4.44
CA GLU A 111 -3.65 -6.66 -3.92
C GLU A 111 -2.56 -7.68 -3.54
N GLU A 112 -1.62 -7.91 -4.43
CA GLU A 112 -0.54 -8.85 -4.18
C GLU A 112 0.38 -8.40 -3.04
N ILE A 113 0.79 -7.12 -3.00
CA ILE A 113 1.59 -6.58 -1.90
C ILE A 113 0.89 -6.77 -0.55
N VAL A 114 -0.41 -6.47 -0.49
CA VAL A 114 -1.19 -6.56 0.75
C VAL A 114 -1.30 -7.99 1.26
N LYS A 115 -1.43 -9.00 0.39
CA LYS A 115 -1.44 -10.41 0.79
C LYS A 115 -0.21 -10.78 1.62
N TYR A 116 0.98 -10.35 1.19
CA TYR A 116 2.23 -10.61 1.93
C TYR A 116 2.32 -9.81 3.22
N LEU A 117 1.88 -8.56 3.22
CA LEU A 117 1.87 -7.74 4.44
C LEU A 117 0.96 -8.33 5.51
N LEU A 118 -0.24 -8.77 5.14
CA LEU A 118 -1.17 -9.43 6.07
C LEU A 118 -0.67 -10.80 6.52
N TYR A 119 -0.11 -11.58 5.61
CA TYR A 119 0.52 -12.87 5.96
C TYR A 119 1.61 -12.70 7.02
N THR A 120 2.42 -11.66 6.94
CA THR A 120 3.47 -11.33 7.92
C THR A 120 2.96 -10.48 9.11
N LYS A 121 1.65 -10.47 9.35
CA LYS A 121 0.96 -9.88 10.51
C LYS A 121 1.09 -8.36 10.64
N ASN A 122 1.30 -7.67 9.53
CA ASN A 122 1.27 -6.21 9.54
C ASN A 122 -0.16 -5.68 9.53
N LYS A 123 -0.36 -4.46 10.05
CA LYS A 123 -1.57 -3.67 9.87
C LYS A 123 -1.40 -2.70 8.71
N ILE A 124 -2.46 -2.48 7.96
CA ILE A 124 -2.47 -1.57 6.82
C ILE A 124 -3.10 -0.24 7.22
N ILE A 125 -2.36 0.85 7.07
CA ILE A 125 -2.88 2.21 7.23
C ILE A 125 -3.17 2.81 5.86
N TYR A 126 -4.41 3.25 5.65
CA TYR A 126 -4.85 3.83 4.39
C TYR A 126 -5.81 5.01 4.62
N GLY A 127 -5.61 6.08 3.85
CA GLY A 127 -6.51 7.25 3.79
C GLY A 127 -7.39 7.19 2.55
N GLY A 128 -8.67 6.83 2.68
CA GLY A 128 -9.55 6.74 1.53
C GLY A 128 -11.03 6.67 1.89
N ASP A 129 -11.88 6.98 0.91
CA ASP A 129 -13.33 6.94 1.08
C ASP A 129 -13.87 5.55 0.73
N ILE A 130 -14.32 4.80 1.74
CA ILE A 130 -14.91 3.46 1.56
C ILE A 130 -16.18 3.47 0.70
N ARG A 131 -16.83 4.64 0.57
CA ARG A 131 -18.06 4.81 -0.23
C ARG A 131 -17.78 5.15 -1.68
N TYR A 132 -16.50 5.39 -2.04
CA TYR A 132 -16.16 5.69 -3.42
C TYR A 132 -16.73 4.62 -4.36
N GLU A 133 -17.59 5.04 -5.29
CA GLU A 133 -18.29 4.17 -6.25
C GLU A 133 -17.60 4.12 -7.62
N GLY A 134 -16.40 4.66 -7.73
CA GLY A 134 -15.58 4.51 -8.93
C GLY A 134 -15.26 3.05 -9.23
N GLU A 135 -14.69 2.81 -10.40
CA GLU A 135 -14.36 1.45 -10.88
C GLU A 135 -13.60 0.64 -9.84
N PHE A 136 -12.76 1.31 -9.06
CA PHE A 136 -11.91 0.67 -8.05
C PHE A 136 -11.99 1.40 -6.71
N ASN A 137 -12.31 0.67 -5.67
CA ASN A 137 -12.28 1.17 -4.29
C ASN A 137 -11.24 0.40 -3.48
N PHE A 138 -10.10 1.05 -3.23
CA PHE A 138 -8.97 0.42 -2.53
C PHE A 138 -9.33 -0.08 -1.13
N VAL A 139 -10.19 0.63 -0.39
CA VAL A 139 -10.62 0.19 0.95
C VAL A 139 -11.43 -1.09 0.89
N LYS A 140 -12.32 -1.20 -0.11
CA LYS A 140 -13.11 -2.43 -0.33
C LYS A 140 -12.23 -3.60 -0.75
N ILE A 141 -11.23 -3.36 -1.61
CA ILE A 141 -10.26 -4.37 -2.03
C ILE A 141 -9.47 -4.86 -0.81
N LEU A 142 -8.95 -3.97 0.01
CA LEU A 142 -8.25 -4.32 1.25
C LEU A 142 -9.12 -5.20 2.16
N ALA A 143 -10.40 -4.83 2.34
CA ALA A 143 -11.32 -5.59 3.15
C ALA A 143 -11.57 -7.01 2.60
N GLN A 144 -11.69 -7.16 1.27
CA GLN A 144 -11.88 -8.47 0.64
C GLN A 144 -10.66 -9.39 0.81
N ILE A 145 -9.44 -8.85 0.67
CA ILE A 145 -8.21 -9.64 0.87
C ILE A 145 -8.11 -10.14 2.31
N THR A 146 -8.53 -9.33 3.26
CA THR A 146 -8.50 -9.67 4.69
C THR A 146 -9.34 -10.90 5.04
N ASP A 147 -10.42 -11.14 4.33
CA ASP A 147 -11.24 -12.34 4.52
C ASP A 147 -10.46 -13.64 4.23
N SER A 148 -9.46 -13.58 3.35
CA SER A 148 -8.65 -14.73 2.94
C SER A 148 -7.34 -14.88 3.71
N TYR A 149 -6.77 -13.76 4.18
CA TYR A 149 -5.50 -13.70 4.90
C TYR A 149 -5.69 -13.22 6.33
N GLY A 150 -6.84 -13.56 6.92
CA GLY A 150 -7.38 -13.04 8.14
C GLY A 150 -6.39 -12.96 9.29
N ASN A 151 -6.30 -11.78 9.85
CA ASN A 151 -5.73 -11.59 11.16
C ASN A 151 -6.87 -11.59 12.18
N ARG A 152 -6.71 -12.21 13.34
CA ARG A 152 -7.71 -12.17 14.40
C ARG A 152 -7.88 -10.76 14.98
N ASP A 153 -6.88 -9.89 14.78
CA ASP A 153 -6.90 -8.48 15.14
C ASP A 153 -7.31 -7.66 13.91
N ILE A 154 -7.98 -6.53 14.12
CA ILE A 154 -8.41 -5.62 13.05
C ILE A 154 -7.18 -5.18 12.23
N PRO A 155 -7.03 -5.65 10.97
CA PRO A 155 -5.78 -5.47 10.23
C PRO A 155 -5.73 -4.19 9.39
N ILE A 156 -6.84 -3.45 9.27
CA ILE A 156 -6.92 -2.23 8.47
C ILE A 156 -7.26 -1.06 9.38
N ILE A 157 -6.51 0.03 9.27
CA ILE A 157 -6.81 1.31 9.89
C ILE A 157 -7.11 2.31 8.77
N ASN A 158 -8.37 2.69 8.64
CA ASN A 158 -8.80 3.65 7.63
C ASN A 158 -8.96 5.04 8.23
N TYR A 159 -8.20 5.99 7.71
CA TYR A 159 -8.31 7.39 8.09
C TYR A 159 -9.26 8.12 7.13
N SER A 160 -10.22 8.84 7.70
CA SER A 160 -11.14 9.68 6.97
C SER A 160 -11.32 11.03 7.67
N CYS A 161 -11.21 12.11 6.92
CA CYS A 161 -11.37 13.46 7.48
C CYS A 161 -12.73 14.10 7.13
N TYR A 162 -13.12 15.08 7.93
CA TYR A 162 -14.30 15.89 7.65
C TYR A 162 -14.17 16.62 6.30
N PRO A 163 -15.23 16.66 5.44
CA PRO A 163 -16.58 16.17 5.69
C PRO A 163 -16.85 14.71 5.26
N LEU A 164 -15.87 13.98 4.73
CA LEU A 164 -16.08 12.64 4.17
C LEU A 164 -16.49 11.63 5.24
N ASN A 165 -15.91 11.71 6.43
CA ASN A 165 -16.21 10.79 7.53
C ASN A 165 -17.68 10.87 8.00
N LYS A 166 -18.33 12.04 7.92
CA LYS A 166 -19.75 12.21 8.28
C LYS A 166 -20.72 11.43 7.42
N LYS A 167 -20.24 10.94 6.30
CA LYS A 167 -21.03 10.14 5.37
C LYS A 167 -20.86 8.63 5.59
N ILE A 168 -19.96 8.19 6.46
CA ILE A 168 -19.84 6.81 6.87
C ILE A 168 -20.99 6.55 7.84
N ASP A 169 -21.95 5.74 7.43
CA ASP A 169 -23.12 5.42 8.25
C ASP A 169 -22.88 4.17 9.11
N ILE A 170 -23.74 3.98 10.10
CA ILE A 170 -23.68 2.86 11.05
C ILE A 170 -23.70 1.50 10.34
N SER A 171 -24.32 1.40 9.16
CA SER A 171 -24.39 0.14 8.41
C SER A 171 -23.04 -0.24 7.81
N ILE A 172 -22.29 0.74 7.31
CA ILE A 172 -20.93 0.57 6.81
C ILE A 172 -19.98 0.19 7.96
N GLU A 173 -20.05 0.93 9.07
CA GLU A 173 -19.26 0.61 10.26
C GLU A 173 -19.54 -0.81 10.77
N ALA A 174 -20.82 -1.18 10.91
CA ALA A 174 -21.23 -2.50 11.35
C ALA A 174 -20.75 -3.62 10.42
N LYS A 175 -20.76 -3.36 9.11
CA LYS A 175 -20.31 -4.32 8.10
C LYS A 175 -18.82 -4.64 8.21
N TYR A 176 -17.99 -3.62 8.49
CA TYR A 176 -16.54 -3.75 8.44
C TYR A 176 -15.85 -3.72 9.81
N LYS A 177 -16.58 -3.63 10.93
CA LYS A 177 -16.05 -3.46 12.30
C LYS A 177 -15.01 -4.51 12.75
N THR A 178 -15.04 -5.70 12.17
CA THR A 178 -14.09 -6.77 12.49
C THR A 178 -12.83 -6.73 11.63
N ILE A 179 -12.82 -5.88 10.60
CA ILE A 179 -11.78 -5.82 9.58
C ILE A 179 -11.13 -4.43 9.56
N ILE A 180 -11.94 -3.37 9.76
CA ILE A 180 -11.50 -1.98 9.63
C ILE A 180 -11.73 -1.24 10.93
N GLU A 181 -10.68 -0.61 11.46
CA GLU A 181 -10.75 0.44 12.45
C GLU A 181 -10.88 1.78 11.74
N PHE A 182 -12.02 2.47 11.89
CA PHE A 182 -12.22 3.79 11.32
C PHE A 182 -11.65 4.86 12.26
N LYS A 183 -10.67 5.63 11.77
CA LYS A 183 -10.12 6.81 12.45
C LYS A 183 -10.69 8.07 11.83
N GLU A 184 -11.53 8.75 12.57
CA GLU A 184 -12.10 10.02 12.14
C GLU A 184 -11.19 11.19 12.48
N PHE A 185 -11.06 12.12 11.55
CA PHE A 185 -10.33 13.35 11.74
C PHE A 185 -11.25 14.55 11.51
N ASN A 186 -11.51 15.32 12.58
CA ASN A 186 -12.55 16.36 12.62
C ASN A 186 -12.04 17.67 13.25
N GLU A 187 -10.78 18.02 13.09
CA GLU A 187 -10.19 19.16 13.80
C GLU A 187 -10.78 20.50 13.36
N LEU A 188 -11.05 20.63 12.06
CA LEU A 188 -11.67 21.83 11.51
C LEU A 188 -13.07 21.49 11.00
N ARG A 189 -14.09 22.01 11.67
CA ARG A 189 -15.50 21.88 11.27
C ARG A 189 -16.03 23.22 10.77
N VAL A 190 -16.90 23.16 9.76
CA VAL A 190 -17.70 24.32 9.38
C VAL A 190 -18.94 24.34 10.28
N ASN A 191 -19.20 25.48 10.95
CA ASN A 191 -20.32 25.65 11.90
C ASN A 191 -21.68 25.77 11.20
N HIS A 192 -22.04 24.82 10.34
CA HIS A 192 -23.40 24.74 9.83
C HIS A 192 -24.00 23.41 10.28
N ASP A 193 -25.00 23.52 11.15
CA ASP A 193 -25.79 22.41 11.64
C ASP A 193 -26.42 21.65 10.46
N ASN A 194 -26.10 20.38 10.35
CA ASN A 194 -26.79 19.34 9.58
C ASN A 194 -26.66 19.28 8.07
N GLU A 195 -26.09 20.21 7.34
CA GLU A 195 -25.82 20.05 5.91
C GLU A 195 -24.32 19.86 5.65
N ILE A 196 -23.97 18.71 5.10
CA ILE A 196 -22.62 18.45 4.59
C ILE A 196 -22.48 19.24 3.30
N MET A 197 -21.86 20.42 3.37
CA MET A 197 -21.59 21.22 2.17
C MET A 197 -20.69 20.42 1.21
N PRO A 198 -21.01 20.38 -0.09
CA PRO A 198 -20.11 19.80 -1.05
C PRO A 198 -18.76 20.52 -0.99
N TYR A 199 -17.66 19.75 -0.90
CA TYR A 199 -16.28 20.29 -0.89
C TYR A 199 -15.90 21.01 -2.21
N THR A 200 -16.83 21.12 -3.15
CA THR A 200 -16.72 21.94 -4.36
C THR A 200 -16.91 23.42 -4.06
N HIS A 201 -17.57 23.78 -2.96
CA HIS A 201 -17.70 25.16 -2.53
C HIS A 201 -16.49 25.59 -1.68
N LEU A 202 -16.02 26.81 -1.88
CA LEU A 202 -14.81 27.32 -1.26
C LEU A 202 -14.85 27.26 0.28
N GLU A 203 -16.01 27.59 0.88
CA GLU A 203 -16.22 27.54 2.32
C GLU A 203 -15.99 26.11 2.92
N ALA A 204 -16.24 25.08 2.14
CA ALA A 204 -15.97 23.69 2.53
C ALA A 204 -14.59 23.21 2.09
N LEU A 205 -14.07 23.71 0.97
CA LEU A 205 -12.78 23.31 0.41
C LEU A 205 -11.61 23.70 1.32
N ILE A 206 -11.63 24.90 1.91
CA ILE A 206 -10.57 25.38 2.78
C ILE A 206 -10.40 24.48 4.04
N PRO A 207 -11.43 24.26 4.87
CA PRO A 207 -11.31 23.36 6.02
C PRO A 207 -11.00 21.92 5.60
N PHE A 208 -11.54 21.46 4.48
CA PHE A 208 -11.26 20.11 3.95
C PHE A 208 -9.78 19.95 3.58
N SER A 209 -9.20 20.91 2.85
CA SER A 209 -7.78 20.86 2.47
C SER A 209 -6.85 20.86 3.68
N LYS A 210 -7.18 21.63 4.73
CA LYS A 210 -6.43 21.64 5.99
C LYS A 210 -6.57 20.31 6.74
N ASN A 211 -7.79 19.77 6.83
CA ASN A 211 -8.03 18.46 7.44
C ASN A 211 -7.30 17.33 6.71
N LEU A 212 -7.22 17.38 5.37
CA LEU A 212 -6.44 16.40 4.59
C LEU A 212 -4.96 16.42 4.98
N SER A 213 -4.35 17.63 5.08
CA SER A 213 -2.94 17.74 5.48
C SER A 213 -2.68 17.23 6.89
N LEU A 214 -3.54 17.59 7.85
CA LEU A 214 -3.45 17.13 9.23
C LEU A 214 -3.64 15.61 9.33
N MET A 215 -4.62 15.07 8.63
CA MET A 215 -4.85 13.62 8.57
C MET A 215 -3.63 12.89 8.02
N ARG A 216 -3.03 13.37 6.92
CA ARG A 216 -1.83 12.75 6.32
C ARG A 216 -0.62 12.82 7.26
N LYS A 217 -0.47 13.92 7.98
CA LYS A 217 0.54 14.04 9.03
C LYS A 217 0.34 13.00 10.12
N MET A 218 -0.87 12.87 10.67
CA MET A 218 -1.18 11.84 11.67
C MET A 218 -0.98 10.43 11.14
N MET A 219 -1.34 10.16 9.89
CA MET A 219 -1.06 8.87 9.27
C MET A 219 0.44 8.57 9.24
N ALA A 220 1.29 9.55 8.91
CA ALA A 220 2.74 9.39 8.89
C ALA A 220 3.30 9.12 10.30
N GLU A 221 2.82 9.84 11.33
CA GLU A 221 3.20 9.63 12.72
C GLU A 221 2.88 8.22 13.23
N ASN A 222 1.75 7.64 12.78
CA ASN A 222 1.27 6.32 13.21
C ASN A 222 1.75 5.17 12.32
N THR A 223 2.55 5.44 11.29
CA THR A 223 3.07 4.46 10.35
C THR A 223 4.52 4.12 10.68
N ASP A 224 4.88 2.84 10.63
CA ASP A 224 6.28 2.39 10.79
C ASP A 224 7.04 2.45 9.46
N ALA A 225 6.35 2.24 8.35
CA ALA A 225 6.90 2.39 7.00
C ALA A 225 5.77 2.69 6.00
N ARG A 226 6.09 3.24 4.84
CA ARG A 226 5.12 3.52 3.79
C ARG A 226 5.54 2.93 2.44
N ILE A 227 4.57 2.37 1.74
CA ILE A 227 4.69 1.87 0.37
C ILE A 227 3.88 2.78 -0.54
N MET A 228 4.47 3.22 -1.64
CA MET A 228 3.85 4.19 -2.55
C MET A 228 3.96 3.75 -4.01
N LEU A 229 2.81 3.78 -4.73
CA LEU A 229 2.73 3.46 -6.15
C LEU A 229 1.65 4.30 -6.85
N GLY A 230 1.88 4.66 -8.11
CA GLY A 230 0.97 5.49 -8.89
C GLY A 230 0.86 6.92 -8.40
N GLY A 231 -0.36 7.43 -8.38
CA GLY A 231 -0.70 8.76 -7.83
C GLY A 231 -0.92 9.87 -8.86
N LYS A 232 -1.97 10.67 -8.61
CA LYS A 232 -2.32 11.84 -9.42
C LYS A 232 -1.44 13.02 -9.07
N HIS A 233 -0.96 13.74 -10.07
CA HIS A 233 -0.23 15.01 -9.88
C HIS A 233 -1.08 16.25 -10.17
N THR A 234 -2.30 16.09 -10.71
CA THR A 234 -3.25 17.17 -10.98
C THR A 234 -4.66 16.85 -10.47
N GLY A 235 -5.53 17.85 -10.37
CA GLY A 235 -6.93 17.68 -10.00
C GLY A 235 -7.15 17.25 -8.53
N TYR A 236 -6.23 17.57 -7.65
CA TYR A 236 -6.31 17.25 -6.23
C TYR A 236 -7.09 18.31 -5.42
N LEU A 237 -7.50 17.95 -4.21
CA LEU A 237 -8.36 18.78 -3.33
C LEU A 237 -7.61 19.38 -2.13
N GLY A 238 -6.35 19.00 -1.93
CA GLY A 238 -5.51 19.44 -0.81
C GLY A 238 -4.59 20.60 -1.19
N LYS A 239 -3.65 20.89 -0.29
CA LYS A 239 -2.56 21.86 -0.50
C LYS A 239 -1.53 21.39 -1.52
N TYR A 240 -1.38 20.07 -1.63
CA TYR A 240 -0.43 19.38 -2.50
C TYR A 240 -1.08 18.16 -3.13
N PRO A 241 -0.54 17.60 -4.21
CA PRO A 241 -0.92 16.28 -4.68
C PRO A 241 -0.86 15.26 -3.52
N GLY A 242 -1.91 14.44 -3.37
CA GLY A 242 -2.11 13.66 -2.16
C GLY A 242 -0.93 12.78 -1.78
N LEU A 243 -0.44 11.96 -2.73
CA LEU A 243 0.68 11.07 -2.49
C LEU A 243 1.99 11.83 -2.26
N LEU A 244 2.19 12.97 -2.91
CA LEU A 244 3.36 13.82 -2.69
C LEU A 244 3.42 14.31 -1.24
N GLU A 245 2.27 14.75 -0.70
CA GLU A 245 2.16 15.21 0.69
C GLU A 245 2.36 14.06 1.67
N GLU A 246 1.85 12.85 1.36
CA GLU A 246 2.08 11.66 2.18
C GLU A 246 3.56 11.24 2.20
N ALA A 247 4.26 11.33 1.06
CA ALA A 247 5.70 11.11 0.99
C ALA A 247 6.46 12.11 1.85
N TYR A 248 6.12 13.40 1.73
CA TYR A 248 6.73 14.48 2.51
C TYR A 248 6.61 14.23 4.02
N TYR A 249 5.40 13.98 4.54
CA TYR A 249 5.23 13.73 5.97
C TYR A 249 5.92 12.44 6.41
N THR A 250 5.88 11.39 5.63
CA THR A 250 6.58 10.13 5.94
C THR A 250 8.09 10.35 6.10
N LEU A 251 8.71 11.07 5.17
CA LEU A 251 10.13 11.37 5.22
C LEU A 251 10.49 12.39 6.32
N LYS A 252 9.60 13.35 6.59
CA LYS A 252 9.77 14.32 7.67
C LYS A 252 9.77 13.64 9.04
N GLU A 253 8.97 12.61 9.23
CA GLU A 253 8.94 11.75 10.42
C GLU A 253 10.09 10.73 10.46
N GLY A 254 11.00 10.73 9.47
CA GLY A 254 12.13 9.80 9.39
C GLY A 254 11.72 8.35 9.16
N LYS A 255 10.51 8.12 8.66
CA LYS A 255 9.98 6.77 8.42
C LYS A 255 10.41 6.24 7.05
N PRO A 256 10.67 4.92 6.93
CA PRO A 256 10.99 4.30 5.65
C PRO A 256 9.89 4.50 4.60
N LEU A 257 10.32 4.90 3.39
CA LEU A 257 9.45 5.06 2.23
C LEU A 257 9.94 4.15 1.09
N PHE A 258 9.08 3.26 0.64
CA PHE A 258 9.31 2.36 -0.51
C PHE A 258 8.56 2.91 -1.72
N LEU A 259 9.31 3.34 -2.73
CA LEU A 259 8.76 3.93 -3.96
C LEU A 259 8.73 2.90 -5.08
N ILE A 260 7.58 2.74 -5.72
CA ILE A 260 7.38 1.86 -6.88
C ILE A 260 6.99 2.76 -8.06
N GLY A 261 7.94 3.02 -8.94
CA GLY A 261 7.78 3.93 -10.08
C GLY A 261 7.48 3.23 -11.40
N GLY A 262 7.60 1.89 -11.48
CA GLY A 262 7.39 1.13 -12.70
C GLY A 262 6.01 1.32 -13.34
N PHE A 263 5.01 1.69 -12.54
CA PHE A 263 3.65 2.01 -13.00
C PHE A 263 3.43 3.51 -13.29
N GLY A 264 4.42 4.37 -13.06
CA GLY A 264 4.29 5.81 -13.32
C GLY A 264 3.69 6.62 -12.16
N GLY A 265 3.07 7.77 -12.50
CA GLY A 265 2.41 8.68 -11.55
C GLY A 265 3.38 9.43 -10.63
N ILE A 266 2.86 9.97 -9.52
CA ILE A 266 3.66 10.73 -8.53
C ILE A 266 4.85 9.91 -8.01
N SER A 267 4.69 8.61 -7.84
CA SER A 267 5.78 7.75 -7.36
C SER A 267 6.99 7.81 -8.31
N LYS A 268 6.76 7.77 -9.62
CA LYS A 268 7.80 7.93 -10.63
C LYS A 268 8.41 9.34 -10.60
N LEU A 269 7.58 10.38 -10.53
CA LEU A 269 8.06 11.77 -10.48
C LEU A 269 8.96 12.02 -9.26
N ILE A 270 8.62 11.45 -8.10
CA ILE A 270 9.47 11.51 -6.90
C ILE A 270 10.82 10.82 -7.14
N ILE A 271 10.81 9.64 -7.78
CA ILE A 271 12.04 8.90 -8.12
C ILE A 271 12.91 9.73 -9.06
N ASP A 272 12.34 10.28 -10.13
CA ASP A 272 13.03 11.11 -11.11
C ASP A 272 13.67 12.34 -10.43
N LEU A 273 12.91 13.01 -9.56
CA LEU A 273 13.40 14.13 -8.75
C LEU A 273 14.61 13.74 -7.87
N ARG A 274 14.55 12.57 -7.24
CA ARG A 274 15.65 12.05 -6.38
C ARG A 274 16.86 11.58 -7.18
N LYS A 275 16.67 11.20 -8.44
CA LYS A 275 17.76 10.93 -9.40
C LYS A 275 18.42 12.20 -9.93
N GLY A 276 17.91 13.37 -9.55
CA GLY A 276 18.45 14.67 -9.97
C GLY A 276 17.90 15.17 -11.29
N LEU A 277 16.86 14.53 -11.82
CA LEU A 277 16.17 15.02 -13.00
C LEU A 277 15.34 16.27 -12.64
N GLN A 278 15.16 17.15 -13.61
CA GLN A 278 14.25 18.27 -13.49
C GLN A 278 12.83 17.76 -13.74
N VAL A 279 11.95 17.93 -12.74
CA VAL A 279 10.54 17.47 -12.81
C VAL A 279 9.67 18.70 -12.63
N GLU A 280 9.21 19.25 -13.75
CA GLU A 280 8.42 20.48 -13.77
C GLU A 280 7.09 20.32 -13.02
N GLU A 281 6.45 19.16 -13.15
CA GLU A 281 5.17 18.83 -12.53
C GLU A 281 5.20 18.89 -10.98
N LEU A 282 6.37 18.86 -10.39
CA LEU A 282 6.55 18.98 -8.93
C LEU A 282 6.94 20.41 -8.50
N THR A 283 6.95 21.39 -9.42
CA THR A 283 7.22 22.80 -9.07
C THR A 283 5.94 23.56 -8.71
N PHE A 284 6.08 24.59 -7.87
CA PHE A 284 4.95 25.45 -7.51
C PHE A 284 4.36 26.16 -8.73
N GLU A 285 5.21 26.68 -9.61
CA GLU A 285 4.80 27.41 -10.81
C GLU A 285 3.95 26.53 -11.71
N TRP A 286 4.43 25.33 -12.03
CA TRP A 286 3.69 24.39 -12.87
C TRP A 286 2.35 24.00 -12.23
N GLN A 287 2.35 23.67 -10.94
CA GLN A 287 1.13 23.31 -10.22
C GLN A 287 0.10 24.43 -10.20
N LYS A 288 0.53 25.67 -10.11
CA LYS A 288 -0.33 26.84 -10.15
C LYS A 288 -0.92 27.10 -11.55
N GLU A 289 -0.16 26.81 -12.61
CA GLU A 289 -0.54 27.10 -13.99
C GLU A 289 -1.39 26.01 -14.63
N ASP A 290 -1.28 24.75 -14.17
CA ASP A 290 -2.01 23.62 -14.75
C ASP A 290 -3.52 23.81 -14.65
N LYS A 291 -4.19 23.66 -15.80
CA LYS A 291 -5.63 23.93 -15.93
C LYS A 291 -6.53 23.05 -15.07
N ASN A 292 -6.06 21.86 -14.70
CA ASN A 292 -6.82 20.91 -13.88
C ASN A 292 -6.71 21.22 -12.38
N ASN A 293 -5.86 22.17 -11.98
CA ASN A 293 -5.62 22.54 -10.59
C ASN A 293 -6.39 23.79 -10.15
N ASP A 294 -7.63 23.95 -10.63
CA ASP A 294 -8.53 25.08 -10.31
C ASP A 294 -8.75 25.23 -8.79
N LYS A 295 -8.92 24.11 -8.08
CA LYS A 295 -9.12 24.10 -6.64
C LYS A 295 -7.87 24.52 -5.87
N PHE A 296 -6.70 24.12 -6.32
CA PHE A 296 -5.44 24.58 -5.74
C PHE A 296 -5.27 26.10 -5.89
N ARG A 297 -5.57 26.66 -7.10
CA ARG A 297 -5.58 28.12 -7.31
C ARG A 297 -6.55 28.83 -6.37
N SER A 298 -7.77 28.30 -6.26
CA SER A 298 -8.76 28.86 -5.34
C SER A 298 -8.30 28.85 -3.88
N LEU A 299 -7.58 27.82 -3.45
CA LEU A 299 -6.99 27.76 -2.10
C LEU A 299 -5.94 28.86 -1.90
N LEU A 300 -5.04 29.07 -2.88
CA LEU A 300 -4.01 30.11 -2.83
C LEU A 300 -4.60 31.51 -2.78
N GLU A 301 -5.61 31.81 -3.62
CA GLU A 301 -6.31 33.09 -3.67
C GLU A 301 -7.02 33.42 -2.33
N ASN A 302 -7.34 32.40 -1.54
CA ASN A 302 -7.97 32.52 -0.23
C ASN A 302 -6.99 32.32 0.95
N GLY A 303 -5.72 32.59 0.72
CA GLY A 303 -4.70 32.70 1.76
C GLY A 303 -4.21 31.36 2.35
N ILE A 304 -4.40 30.25 1.63
CA ILE A 304 -3.76 29.00 2.01
C ILE A 304 -2.29 29.05 1.59
N GLU A 305 -1.43 29.02 2.56
CA GLU A 305 0.01 28.98 2.36
C GLU A 305 0.49 27.57 2.03
N VAL A 306 1.45 27.48 1.12
CA VAL A 306 2.16 26.26 0.71
C VAL A 306 3.66 26.55 0.68
N ASP A 307 4.45 25.55 1.03
CA ASP A 307 5.92 25.61 0.99
C ASP A 307 6.45 24.46 0.13
N TYR A 308 6.53 24.69 -1.17
CA TYR A 308 7.06 23.72 -2.12
C TYR A 308 8.57 23.56 -1.98
N ASP A 309 9.30 24.57 -1.52
CA ASP A 309 10.74 24.50 -1.34
C ASP A 309 11.12 23.55 -0.20
N GLU A 310 10.44 23.69 0.96
CA GLU A 310 10.61 22.73 2.08
C GLU A 310 10.21 21.33 1.67
N LEU A 311 9.04 21.17 1.02
CA LEU A 311 8.53 19.89 0.61
C LEU A 311 9.48 19.16 -0.35
N ILE A 312 9.92 19.83 -1.41
CA ILE A 312 10.82 19.28 -2.42
C ILE A 312 12.22 19.02 -1.83
N SER A 313 12.73 19.92 -1.01
CA SER A 313 14.00 19.73 -0.32
C SER A 313 13.97 18.49 0.57
N THR A 314 12.92 18.32 1.38
CA THR A 314 12.72 17.14 2.25
C THR A 314 12.69 15.86 1.42
N ILE A 315 11.90 15.83 0.34
CA ILE A 315 11.80 14.67 -0.54
C ILE A 315 13.15 14.33 -1.19
N LYS A 316 13.92 15.32 -1.61
CA LYS A 316 15.24 15.11 -2.24
C LYS A 316 16.29 14.56 -1.28
N THR A 317 16.37 15.11 -0.06
CA THR A 317 17.53 14.94 0.82
C THR A 317 17.36 13.87 1.88
N SER A 318 16.13 13.55 2.29
CA SER A 318 15.87 12.56 3.33
C SER A 318 16.29 11.15 2.91
N LYS A 319 16.74 10.34 3.87
CA LYS A 319 16.96 8.89 3.67
C LYS A 319 15.62 8.23 3.34
N LEU A 320 15.57 7.38 2.28
CA LEU A 320 14.33 6.71 1.89
C LEU A 320 13.97 5.55 2.81
N ASN A 321 14.89 4.58 2.92
CA ASN A 321 14.69 3.32 3.63
C ASN A 321 16.03 2.64 3.90
N ASN A 322 16.03 1.38 4.33
CA ASN A 322 17.24 0.61 4.65
C ASN A 322 17.71 -0.32 3.53
N LEU A 323 17.13 -0.20 2.33
CA LEU A 323 17.65 -0.90 1.15
C LEU A 323 18.95 -0.28 0.65
N SER A 324 19.79 -1.09 -0.01
CA SER A 324 20.93 -0.58 -0.75
C SER A 324 20.48 0.30 -1.92
N LYS A 325 21.41 1.06 -2.49
CA LYS A 325 21.11 1.87 -3.69
C LYS A 325 20.65 0.98 -4.84
N GLU A 326 21.34 -0.14 -5.05
CA GLU A 326 21.03 -1.10 -6.10
C GLU A 326 19.65 -1.74 -5.92
N ASP A 327 19.28 -2.11 -4.69
CA ASP A 327 17.96 -2.66 -4.37
C ASP A 327 16.86 -1.61 -4.60
N ASN A 328 17.10 -0.36 -4.17
CA ASN A 328 16.17 0.74 -4.45
C ASN A 328 16.02 0.99 -5.95
N ASP A 329 17.12 0.97 -6.72
CA ASP A 329 17.06 1.17 -8.17
C ASP A 329 16.24 0.06 -8.86
N ARG A 330 16.31 -1.17 -8.38
CA ARG A 330 15.45 -2.25 -8.87
C ARG A 330 13.98 -2.04 -8.50
N LEU A 331 13.71 -1.73 -7.22
CA LEU A 331 12.34 -1.46 -6.77
C LEU A 331 11.70 -0.29 -7.53
N PHE A 332 12.47 0.76 -7.82
CA PHE A 332 11.97 1.96 -8.51
C PHE A 332 11.40 1.68 -9.89
N TYR A 333 11.99 0.74 -10.63
CA TYR A 333 11.63 0.49 -12.04
C TYR A 333 10.97 -0.87 -12.25
N SER A 334 10.86 -1.69 -11.21
CA SER A 334 10.22 -2.99 -11.33
C SER A 334 8.72 -2.87 -11.59
N THR A 335 8.23 -3.74 -12.46
CA THR A 335 6.81 -4.03 -12.70
C THR A 335 6.48 -5.49 -12.39
N SER A 336 7.48 -6.29 -11.99
CA SER A 336 7.27 -7.64 -11.47
C SER A 336 6.83 -7.59 -10.03
N ILE A 337 5.65 -8.13 -9.76
CA ILE A 337 5.06 -8.15 -8.42
C ILE A 337 5.97 -8.88 -7.44
N GLU A 338 6.53 -10.03 -7.84
CA GLU A 338 7.40 -10.82 -6.99
C GLU A 338 8.69 -10.05 -6.62
N GLU A 339 9.25 -9.32 -7.58
CA GLU A 339 10.44 -8.49 -7.32
C GLU A 339 10.12 -7.32 -6.40
N ILE A 340 8.99 -6.65 -6.62
CA ILE A 340 8.51 -5.54 -5.77
C ILE A 340 8.32 -6.04 -4.32
N VAL A 341 7.58 -7.13 -4.14
CA VAL A 341 7.33 -7.71 -2.82
C VAL A 341 8.65 -8.12 -2.15
N PHE A 342 9.56 -8.77 -2.90
CA PHE A 342 10.85 -9.17 -2.37
C PHE A 342 11.63 -8.00 -1.77
N TYR A 343 11.74 -6.86 -2.48
CA TYR A 343 12.48 -5.70 -1.98
C TYR A 343 11.75 -4.99 -0.83
N ILE A 344 10.43 -4.90 -0.88
CA ILE A 344 9.66 -4.35 0.25
C ILE A 344 9.92 -5.17 1.52
N MET A 345 9.76 -6.50 1.43
CA MET A 345 9.94 -7.38 2.58
C MET A 345 11.38 -7.39 3.08
N LYS A 346 12.37 -7.35 2.17
CA LYS A 346 13.79 -7.19 2.53
C LYS A 346 14.03 -5.90 3.32
N GLY A 347 13.46 -4.78 2.88
CA GLY A 347 13.62 -3.51 3.55
C GLY A 347 12.91 -3.45 4.90
N LEU A 348 11.72 -4.03 5.02
CA LEU A 348 10.97 -4.10 6.27
C LEU A 348 11.62 -5.00 7.33
N ASN A 349 12.37 -6.03 6.92
CA ASN A 349 13.10 -6.92 7.83
C ASN A 349 14.43 -6.31 8.34
N ASN A 350 14.97 -5.29 7.68
CA ASN A 350 16.23 -4.65 8.04
C ASN A 350 16.06 -3.45 8.99
N ASP A 351 14.84 -3.19 9.45
CA ASP A 351 14.48 -2.09 10.37
C ASP A 351 14.55 -2.49 11.85
#